data_751952b8485bbc31afdba47d57db3663
#
_entry.id   751952b8485bbc31afdba47d57db3663
#
_cell.length_a   1.000
_cell.length_b   1.000
_cell.length_c   1.000
_cell.angle_alpha   90.00
_cell.angle_beta   90.00
_cell.angle_gamma   90.00
#
_symmetry.space_group_name_H-M   'P 1'
#
loop_
_entity.id
_entity.type
_entity.pdbx_description
1 polymer ?
#
loop_
_entity_poly.entity_id
_entity_poly.type
_entity_poly.pdbx_seq_one_letter_code
_entity_poly.pdbx_strand_id
1 'polypeptide(L)'
;MAEHNLDVLVIGGGPGGYTAAIRAAQLGLEVGLAEQDALGGVCLNWGCIPTKSLLHTADVMREARSAEELGLELGEPSFNLEKVVQRSRSVASQLSGGIAHLMRKNKIVVFNGEARFVSKNIVQVGDDTVIADNVIIATGATARNLPDIEADGNRIWDARAAMTPDFMRSEEHTSELQSPDHL
;
A
#
# COMPACT_ATOMS: atom_id res chain seq x y z
N MET A 1 -26.64 10.56 7.74
CA MET A 1 -26.37 10.55 6.28
C MET A 1 -26.18 12.00 5.87
N ALA A 2 -24.98 12.40 5.49
CA ALA A 2 -24.72 13.70 4.91
C ALA A 2 -24.74 13.59 3.37
N GLU A 3 -25.20 14.64 2.69
CA GLU A 3 -25.17 14.74 1.23
C GLU A 3 -24.08 15.71 0.81
N HIS A 4 -23.25 15.29 -0.12
CA HIS A 4 -22.12 16.05 -0.63
C HIS A 4 -22.24 16.20 -2.15
N ASN A 5 -22.12 17.45 -2.64
CA ASN A 5 -22.11 17.75 -4.07
C ASN A 5 -20.69 18.11 -4.48
N LEU A 6 -20.15 17.43 -5.51
CA LEU A 6 -18.76 17.54 -5.94
C LEU A 6 -18.66 17.57 -7.47
N ASP A 7 -17.64 18.25 -7.99
CA ASP A 7 -17.30 18.17 -9.42
C ASP A 7 -16.72 16.79 -9.77
N VAL A 8 -15.88 16.24 -8.85
CA VAL A 8 -15.20 14.96 -9.06
C VAL A 8 -15.17 14.13 -7.78
N LEU A 9 -15.60 12.88 -7.87
CA LEU A 9 -15.34 11.86 -6.88
C LEU A 9 -14.30 10.89 -7.42
N VAL A 10 -13.23 10.64 -6.65
CA VAL A 10 -12.23 9.60 -6.94
C VAL A 10 -12.48 8.42 -6.01
N ILE A 11 -12.65 7.22 -6.57
CA ILE A 11 -12.84 5.99 -5.81
C ILE A 11 -11.52 5.22 -5.79
N GLY A 12 -10.92 5.11 -4.61
CA GLY A 12 -9.62 4.49 -4.35
C GLY A 12 -8.53 5.51 -4.06
N GLY A 13 -7.89 5.39 -2.89
CA GLY A 13 -6.85 6.28 -2.37
C GLY A 13 -5.42 5.82 -2.66
N GLY A 14 -5.21 4.90 -3.61
CA GLY A 14 -3.89 4.47 -4.08
C GLY A 14 -3.19 5.52 -4.96
N PRO A 15 -1.98 5.20 -5.50
CA PRO A 15 -1.18 6.18 -6.27
C PRO A 15 -1.90 6.82 -7.45
N GLY A 16 -2.74 6.08 -8.16
CA GLY A 16 -3.57 6.64 -9.24
C GLY A 16 -4.62 7.60 -8.70
N GLY A 17 -5.31 7.20 -7.62
CA GLY A 17 -6.42 7.97 -7.06
C GLY A 17 -5.98 9.25 -6.36
N TYR A 18 -5.08 9.17 -5.38
CA TYR A 18 -4.66 10.39 -4.69
C TYR A 18 -3.98 11.40 -5.62
N THR A 19 -3.25 10.93 -6.63
CA THR A 19 -2.62 11.82 -7.62
C THR A 19 -3.68 12.52 -8.48
N ALA A 20 -4.69 11.78 -8.94
CA ALA A 20 -5.80 12.34 -9.71
C ALA A 20 -6.59 13.36 -8.88
N ALA A 21 -6.91 13.02 -7.62
CA ALA A 21 -7.65 13.90 -6.72
C ALA A 21 -6.89 15.22 -6.45
N ILE A 22 -5.58 15.14 -6.14
CA ILE A 22 -4.75 16.33 -5.94
C ILE A 22 -4.74 17.18 -7.21
N ARG A 23 -4.56 16.56 -8.38
CA ARG A 23 -4.50 17.31 -9.62
C ARG A 23 -5.82 17.98 -9.96
N ALA A 24 -6.95 17.30 -9.78
CA ALA A 24 -8.28 17.89 -9.97
C ALA A 24 -8.50 19.08 -9.05
N ALA A 25 -8.17 18.97 -7.76
CA ALA A 25 -8.27 20.08 -6.80
C ALA A 25 -7.37 21.27 -7.18
N GLN A 26 -6.15 21.02 -7.67
CA GLN A 26 -5.24 22.06 -8.16
C GLN A 26 -5.78 22.78 -9.40
N LEU A 27 -6.67 22.15 -10.16
CA LEU A 27 -7.36 22.76 -11.30
C LEU A 27 -8.61 23.56 -10.89
N GLY A 28 -8.89 23.64 -9.58
CA GLY A 28 -9.97 24.44 -9.02
C GLY A 28 -11.30 23.68 -8.87
N LEU A 29 -11.31 22.35 -9.02
CA LEU A 29 -12.51 21.52 -8.86
C LEU A 29 -12.76 21.19 -7.39
N GLU A 30 -14.03 21.04 -7.03
CA GLU A 30 -14.45 20.46 -5.74
C GLU A 30 -14.33 18.93 -5.79
N VAL A 31 -13.42 18.39 -4.98
CA VAL A 31 -13.00 16.98 -5.09
C VAL A 31 -13.24 16.21 -3.81
N GLY A 32 -13.82 15.01 -3.95
CA GLY A 32 -13.85 13.98 -2.93
C GLY A 32 -12.99 12.76 -3.31
N LEU A 33 -12.53 12.05 -2.30
CA LEU A 33 -11.81 10.79 -2.46
C LEU A 33 -12.38 9.75 -1.48
N ALA A 34 -12.88 8.63 -2.00
CA ALA A 34 -13.37 7.51 -1.21
C ALA A 34 -12.28 6.44 -1.08
N GLU A 35 -11.96 6.00 0.15
CA GLU A 35 -11.01 4.95 0.45
C GLU A 35 -11.54 4.05 1.57
N GLN A 36 -11.48 2.75 1.38
CA GLN A 36 -12.02 1.78 2.33
C GLN A 36 -11.02 1.26 3.36
N ASP A 37 -9.71 1.38 3.09
CA ASP A 37 -8.64 0.87 3.96
C ASP A 37 -7.73 2.03 4.39
N ALA A 38 -6.67 2.29 3.66
CA ALA A 38 -5.69 3.30 4.02
C ALA A 38 -5.23 4.12 2.81
N LEU A 39 -5.13 5.43 2.98
CA LEU A 39 -4.56 6.33 1.98
C LEU A 39 -3.16 5.88 1.57
N GLY A 40 -2.85 5.99 0.28
CA GLY A 40 -1.63 5.45 -0.31
C GLY A 40 -1.81 4.06 -0.93
N GLY A 41 -2.93 3.37 -0.61
CA GLY A 41 -3.31 2.07 -1.16
C GLY A 41 -2.24 1.00 -0.94
N VAL A 42 -2.27 -0.04 -1.77
CA VAL A 42 -1.33 -1.17 -1.69
C VAL A 42 0.12 -0.71 -1.79
N CYS A 43 0.46 0.21 -2.67
CA CYS A 43 1.86 0.64 -2.88
C CYS A 43 2.51 1.17 -1.60
N LEU A 44 1.86 2.09 -0.88
CA LEU A 44 2.44 2.68 0.32
C LEU A 44 2.35 1.75 1.53
N ASN A 45 1.23 1.02 1.64
CA ASN A 45 0.95 0.26 2.86
C ASN A 45 1.39 -1.20 2.79
N TRP A 46 1.27 -1.85 1.62
CA TRP A 46 1.43 -3.30 1.46
C TRP A 46 2.20 -3.70 0.18
N GLY A 47 3.00 -2.80 -0.40
CA GLY A 47 3.69 -3.04 -1.65
C GLY A 47 5.04 -2.33 -1.71
N CYS A 48 5.13 -1.34 -2.58
CA CYS A 48 6.39 -0.67 -2.97
C CYS A 48 7.23 -0.20 -1.78
N ILE A 49 6.60 0.48 -0.84
CA ILE A 49 7.33 1.15 0.25
C ILE A 49 7.82 0.16 1.31
N PRO A 50 6.98 -0.70 1.89
CA PRO A 50 7.48 -1.70 2.83
C PRO A 50 8.50 -2.64 2.18
N THR A 51 8.30 -3.07 0.95
CA THR A 51 9.26 -3.90 0.22
C THR A 51 10.62 -3.22 0.09
N LYS A 52 10.65 -1.95 -0.34
CA LYS A 52 11.92 -1.19 -0.43
C LYS A 52 12.59 -1.01 0.92
N SER A 53 11.81 -0.82 1.98
CA SER A 53 12.35 -0.71 3.33
C SER A 53 13.00 -2.02 3.80
N LEU A 54 12.39 -3.17 3.51
CA LEU A 54 12.93 -4.49 3.82
C LEU A 54 14.19 -4.79 3.00
N LEU A 55 14.12 -4.55 1.68
CA LEU A 55 15.26 -4.74 0.78
C LEU A 55 16.46 -3.88 1.18
N HIS A 56 16.24 -2.61 1.55
CA HIS A 56 17.32 -1.76 2.03
C HIS A 56 18.02 -2.33 3.27
N THR A 57 17.26 -2.92 4.20
CA THR A 57 17.85 -3.60 5.35
C THR A 57 18.68 -4.81 4.93
N ALA A 58 18.19 -5.58 3.95
CA ALA A 58 18.96 -6.72 3.39
C ALA A 58 20.23 -6.28 2.68
N ASP A 59 20.19 -5.15 1.94
CA ASP A 59 21.35 -4.58 1.28
C ASP A 59 22.43 -4.15 2.29
N VAL A 60 22.03 -3.41 3.33
CA VAL A 60 22.95 -3.00 4.42
C VAL A 60 23.57 -4.23 5.10
N MET A 61 22.78 -5.30 5.30
CA MET A 61 23.29 -6.54 5.89
C MET A 61 24.30 -7.23 4.98
N ARG A 62 24.09 -7.22 3.67
CA ARG A 62 25.00 -7.76 2.66
C ARG A 62 26.29 -6.94 2.62
N GLU A 63 26.20 -5.61 2.60
CA GLU A 63 27.36 -4.71 2.65
C GLU A 63 28.18 -4.91 3.93
N ALA A 64 27.52 -5.08 5.08
CA ALA A 64 28.20 -5.34 6.34
C ALA A 64 28.98 -6.68 6.34
N ARG A 65 28.46 -7.72 5.67
CA ARG A 65 29.13 -9.01 5.54
C ARG A 65 30.33 -8.96 4.61
N SER A 66 30.30 -8.11 3.59
CA SER A 66 31.44 -7.92 2.66
C SER A 66 32.39 -6.79 3.08
N ALA A 67 32.21 -6.21 4.25
CA ALA A 67 32.97 -5.06 4.70
C ALA A 67 34.45 -5.32 4.84
N GLU A 68 34.87 -6.57 5.13
CA GLU A 68 36.27 -6.98 5.21
C GLU A 68 36.99 -6.79 3.87
N GLU A 69 36.34 -6.98 2.74
CA GLU A 69 36.88 -6.73 1.40
C GLU A 69 37.25 -5.24 1.20
N LEU A 70 36.62 -4.35 1.96
CA LEU A 70 36.88 -2.91 1.97
C LEU A 70 37.88 -2.50 3.07
N GLY A 71 38.39 -3.44 3.84
CA GLY A 71 39.30 -3.20 4.96
C GLY A 71 38.58 -2.75 6.24
N LEU A 72 37.31 -3.01 6.40
CA LEU A 72 36.52 -2.68 7.60
C LEU A 72 36.35 -3.91 8.49
N GLU A 73 36.61 -3.77 9.77
CA GLU A 73 36.47 -4.83 10.77
C GLU A 73 35.15 -4.60 11.57
N LEU A 74 34.05 -5.12 11.10
CA LEU A 74 32.72 -4.93 11.74
C LEU A 74 32.29 -6.12 12.62
N GLY A 75 32.98 -7.25 12.55
CA GLY A 75 32.56 -8.51 13.16
C GLY A 75 31.35 -9.13 12.45
N GLU A 76 30.79 -10.21 13.01
CA GLU A 76 29.63 -10.89 12.40
C GLU A 76 28.34 -10.06 12.58
N PRO A 77 27.75 -9.55 11.50
CA PRO A 77 26.56 -8.75 11.62
C PRO A 77 25.33 -9.60 11.97
N SER A 78 24.48 -9.09 12.84
CA SER A 78 23.21 -9.72 13.23
C SER A 78 22.04 -8.76 13.03
N PHE A 79 20.81 -9.28 13.06
CA PHE A 79 19.61 -8.47 12.90
C PHE A 79 18.52 -8.87 13.91
N ASN A 80 17.59 -7.94 14.12
CA ASN A 80 16.38 -8.19 14.90
C ASN A 80 15.18 -8.05 13.96
N LEU A 81 14.48 -9.17 13.67
CA LEU A 81 13.38 -9.24 12.72
C LEU A 81 12.24 -8.28 13.08
N GLU A 82 11.83 -8.25 14.35
CA GLU A 82 10.77 -7.38 14.82
C GLU A 82 11.06 -5.90 14.54
N LYS A 83 12.30 -5.45 14.81
CA LYS A 83 12.72 -4.07 14.51
C LYS A 83 12.75 -3.77 13.02
N VAL A 84 13.14 -4.75 12.19
CA VAL A 84 13.11 -4.61 10.72
C VAL A 84 11.69 -4.42 10.23
N VAL A 85 10.77 -5.25 10.69
CA VAL A 85 9.34 -5.14 10.37
C VAL A 85 8.75 -3.83 10.87
N GLN A 86 8.98 -3.47 12.13
CA GLN A 86 8.51 -2.20 12.72
C GLN A 86 8.99 -0.98 11.93
N ARG A 87 10.27 -0.98 11.50
CA ARG A 87 10.82 0.09 10.66
C ARG A 87 10.04 0.19 9.34
N SER A 88 9.79 -0.92 8.66
CA SER A 88 9.05 -0.92 7.41
C SER A 88 7.61 -0.38 7.58
N ARG A 89 6.93 -0.77 8.65
CA ARG A 89 5.58 -0.29 8.98
C ARG A 89 5.57 1.21 9.35
N SER A 90 6.59 1.66 10.07
CA SER A 90 6.75 3.09 10.42
C SER A 90 6.91 3.96 9.18
N VAL A 91 7.75 3.54 8.22
CA VAL A 91 7.94 4.27 6.94
C VAL A 91 6.63 4.31 6.14
N ALA A 92 5.92 3.19 6.05
CA ALA A 92 4.62 3.14 5.38
C ALA A 92 3.60 4.10 6.01
N SER A 93 3.49 4.08 7.35
CA SER A 93 2.59 4.97 8.11
C SER A 93 2.93 6.44 7.92
N GLN A 94 4.22 6.79 7.93
CA GLN A 94 4.67 8.17 7.71
C GLN A 94 4.26 8.68 6.33
N LEU A 95 4.44 7.88 5.28
CA LEU A 95 4.07 8.28 3.92
C LEU A 95 2.55 8.34 3.73
N SER A 96 1.80 7.41 4.28
CA SER A 96 0.33 7.45 4.28
C SER A 96 -0.20 8.69 5.00
N GLY A 97 0.40 9.05 6.15
CA GLY A 97 0.13 10.31 6.84
C GLY A 97 0.45 11.55 6.01
N GLY A 98 1.51 11.48 5.20
CA GLY A 98 1.86 12.51 4.21
C GLY A 98 0.76 12.71 3.16
N ILE A 99 0.19 11.62 2.64
CA ILE A 99 -0.94 11.70 1.70
C ILE A 99 -2.16 12.32 2.40
N ALA A 100 -2.49 11.92 3.64
CA ALA A 100 -3.58 12.54 4.39
C ALA A 100 -3.36 14.05 4.60
N HIS A 101 -2.12 14.48 4.83
CA HIS A 101 -1.79 15.91 4.87
C HIS A 101 -2.04 16.59 3.53
N LEU A 102 -1.64 15.98 2.41
CA LEU A 102 -1.87 16.53 1.07
C LEU A 102 -3.36 16.63 0.73
N MET A 103 -4.20 15.66 1.15
CA MET A 103 -5.65 15.76 0.99
C MET A 103 -6.18 17.01 1.69
N ARG A 104 -5.84 17.21 2.96
CA ARG A 104 -6.25 18.39 3.73
C ARG A 104 -5.72 19.69 3.12
N LYS A 105 -4.44 19.73 2.72
CA LYS A 105 -3.82 20.91 2.09
C LYS A 105 -4.55 21.36 0.83
N ASN A 106 -5.02 20.40 0.02
CA ASN A 106 -5.74 20.66 -1.22
C ASN A 106 -7.27 20.71 -1.01
N LYS A 107 -7.76 20.69 0.24
CA LYS A 107 -9.20 20.76 0.60
C LYS A 107 -10.03 19.59 0.00
N ILE A 108 -9.40 18.46 -0.23
CA ILE A 108 -10.08 17.25 -0.73
C ILE A 108 -10.81 16.59 0.44
N VAL A 109 -12.11 16.33 0.27
CA VAL A 109 -12.91 15.60 1.26
C VAL A 109 -12.60 14.12 1.14
N VAL A 110 -12.14 13.51 2.23
CA VAL A 110 -11.87 12.06 2.28
C VAL A 110 -13.04 11.35 2.94
N PHE A 111 -13.67 10.45 2.21
CA PHE A 111 -14.73 9.56 2.68
C PHE A 111 -14.12 8.19 3.00
N ASN A 112 -14.27 7.74 4.24
CA ASN A 112 -13.76 6.43 4.67
C ASN A 112 -14.85 5.37 4.52
N GLY A 113 -14.64 4.40 3.67
CA GLY A 113 -15.55 3.29 3.45
C GLY A 113 -15.59 2.79 2.00
N GLU A 114 -16.31 1.69 1.83
CA GLU A 114 -16.56 1.13 0.51
C GLU A 114 -17.51 2.03 -0.27
N ALA A 115 -17.13 2.37 -1.50
CA ALA A 115 -17.93 3.17 -2.42
C ALA A 115 -18.79 2.27 -3.32
N ARG A 116 -20.09 2.54 -3.38
CA ARG A 116 -21.07 1.81 -4.20
C ARG A 116 -21.92 2.77 -5.02
N PHE A 117 -22.02 2.54 -6.32
CA PHE A 117 -22.92 3.30 -7.18
C PHE A 117 -24.39 2.99 -6.84
N VAL A 118 -25.15 4.03 -6.54
CA VAL A 118 -26.60 3.98 -6.40
C VAL A 118 -27.25 4.33 -7.74
N SER A 119 -26.70 5.29 -8.45
CA SER A 119 -27.08 5.68 -9.81
C SER A 119 -25.87 6.23 -10.55
N LYS A 120 -26.07 6.74 -11.78
CA LYS A 120 -24.99 7.25 -12.63
C LYS A 120 -24.06 8.26 -11.93
N ASN A 121 -24.63 9.16 -11.14
CA ASN A 121 -23.93 10.26 -10.51
C ASN A 121 -23.98 10.23 -8.97
N ILE A 122 -24.60 9.20 -8.39
CA ILE A 122 -24.78 9.07 -6.94
C ILE A 122 -24.01 7.85 -6.46
N VAL A 123 -23.11 8.08 -5.53
CA VAL A 123 -22.28 7.06 -4.91
C VAL A 123 -22.49 7.09 -3.40
N GLN A 124 -22.81 5.95 -2.81
CA GLN A 124 -22.84 5.77 -1.37
C GLN A 124 -21.45 5.37 -0.89
N VAL A 125 -20.94 6.05 0.15
CA VAL A 125 -19.67 5.70 0.81
C VAL A 125 -19.89 5.65 2.32
N GLY A 126 -19.95 4.46 2.88
CA GLY A 126 -20.38 4.29 4.27
C GLY A 126 -21.77 4.89 4.48
N ASP A 127 -21.89 5.85 5.40
CA ASP A 127 -23.15 6.56 5.69
C ASP A 127 -23.37 7.84 4.86
N ASP A 128 -22.39 8.22 4.02
CA ASP A 128 -22.45 9.44 3.22
C ASP A 128 -22.97 9.17 1.81
N THR A 129 -23.81 10.08 1.30
CA THR A 129 -24.27 10.10 -0.08
C THR A 129 -23.50 11.18 -0.84
N VAL A 130 -22.77 10.78 -1.88
CA VAL A 130 -21.96 11.67 -2.70
C VAL A 130 -22.59 11.79 -4.09
N ILE A 131 -22.92 13.01 -4.48
CA ILE A 131 -23.39 13.36 -5.82
C ILE A 131 -22.19 14.00 -6.54
N ALA A 132 -21.73 13.40 -7.63
CA ALA A 132 -20.58 13.89 -8.37
C ALA A 132 -20.89 13.99 -9.86
N ASP A 133 -20.47 15.09 -10.49
CA ASP A 133 -20.61 15.28 -11.94
C ASP A 133 -19.77 14.24 -12.71
N ASN A 134 -18.58 13.94 -12.18
CA ASN A 134 -17.64 12.98 -12.75
C ASN A 134 -17.12 12.03 -11.68
N VAL A 135 -16.88 10.77 -12.05
CA VAL A 135 -16.30 9.76 -11.15
C VAL A 135 -15.07 9.14 -11.80
N ILE A 136 -13.96 9.11 -11.06
CA ILE A 136 -12.72 8.42 -11.45
C ILE A 136 -12.62 7.14 -10.62
N ILE A 137 -12.60 5.98 -11.30
CA ILE A 137 -12.44 4.67 -10.66
C ILE A 137 -10.95 4.31 -10.66
N ALA A 138 -10.34 4.27 -9.46
CA ALA A 138 -8.94 3.99 -9.24
C ALA A 138 -8.76 2.94 -8.11
N THR A 139 -9.60 1.92 -8.09
CA THR A 139 -9.75 0.95 -6.99
C THR A 139 -8.58 -0.04 -6.86
N GLY A 140 -7.67 -0.07 -7.84
CA GLY A 140 -6.49 -0.94 -7.80
C GLY A 140 -6.84 -2.42 -7.98
N ALA A 141 -6.06 -3.27 -7.31
CA ALA A 141 -6.22 -4.73 -7.36
C ALA A 141 -5.89 -5.36 -6.01
N THR A 142 -6.41 -6.57 -5.79
CA THR A 142 -6.12 -7.42 -4.63
C THR A 142 -5.47 -8.71 -5.07
N ALA A 143 -4.72 -9.37 -4.18
CA ALA A 143 -4.17 -10.69 -4.43
C ALA A 143 -5.31 -11.68 -4.70
N ARG A 144 -5.11 -12.52 -5.73
CA ARG A 144 -6.03 -13.62 -6.06
C ARG A 144 -5.47 -14.92 -5.50
N ASN A 145 -6.26 -15.60 -4.70
CA ASN A 145 -5.92 -16.96 -4.27
C ASN A 145 -6.08 -17.95 -5.42
N LEU A 146 -5.25 -18.99 -5.43
CA LEU A 146 -5.46 -20.13 -6.30
C LEU A 146 -6.66 -20.95 -5.79
N PRO A 147 -7.42 -21.61 -6.68
CA PRO A 147 -8.46 -22.54 -6.24
C PRO A 147 -7.86 -23.61 -5.31
N ASP A 148 -8.53 -23.85 -4.19
CA ASP A 148 -8.15 -24.85 -3.19
C ASP A 148 -6.80 -24.62 -2.48
N ILE A 149 -6.13 -23.47 -2.72
CA ILE A 149 -4.86 -23.08 -2.09
C ILE A 149 -5.00 -21.64 -1.60
N GLU A 150 -5.54 -21.50 -0.39
CA GLU A 150 -5.67 -20.19 0.24
C GLU A 150 -4.45 -19.87 1.11
N ALA A 151 -4.10 -18.57 1.17
CA ALA A 151 -3.08 -18.11 2.09
C ALA A 151 -3.60 -18.23 3.53
N ASP A 152 -2.91 -19.02 4.35
CA ASP A 152 -3.26 -19.27 5.75
C ASP A 152 -2.43 -18.42 6.74
N GLY A 153 -1.50 -17.65 6.22
CA GLY A 153 -0.59 -16.79 7.00
C GLY A 153 0.47 -17.56 7.79
N ASN A 154 0.53 -18.89 7.67
CA ASN A 154 1.48 -19.76 8.37
C ASN A 154 2.38 -20.52 7.39
N ARG A 155 1.84 -21.46 6.65
CA ARG A 155 2.60 -22.22 5.63
C ARG A 155 2.56 -21.55 4.26
N ILE A 156 1.43 -20.95 3.94
CA ILE A 156 1.20 -20.26 2.67
C ILE A 156 1.00 -18.77 3.00
N TRP A 157 1.91 -17.95 2.56
CA TRP A 157 1.87 -16.50 2.76
C TRP A 157 1.44 -15.78 1.48
N ASP A 158 0.54 -14.83 1.64
CA ASP A 158 0.34 -13.79 0.65
C ASP A 158 1.38 -12.66 0.82
N ALA A 159 1.32 -11.66 -0.06
CA ALA A 159 2.22 -10.52 0.01
C ALA A 159 2.11 -9.73 1.33
N ARG A 160 0.93 -9.68 1.95
CA ARG A 160 0.75 -8.97 3.24
C ARG A 160 1.43 -9.72 4.38
N ALA A 161 1.23 -11.03 4.47
CA ALA A 161 1.89 -11.87 5.47
C ALA A 161 3.42 -11.83 5.31
N ALA A 162 3.91 -11.89 4.06
CA ALA A 162 5.34 -11.83 3.77
C ALA A 162 6.01 -10.49 4.16
N MET A 163 5.26 -9.39 4.23
CA MET A 163 5.77 -8.08 4.65
C MET A 163 5.75 -7.83 6.16
N THR A 164 5.10 -8.69 6.91
CA THR A 164 5.00 -8.60 8.37
C THR A 164 5.28 -9.94 9.04
N PRO A 165 6.42 -10.60 8.72
CA PRO A 165 6.76 -11.89 9.30
C PRO A 165 7.03 -11.74 10.81
N ASP A 166 6.53 -12.69 11.58
CA ASP A 166 6.79 -12.84 13.01
C ASP A 166 7.94 -13.82 13.29
N PHE A 167 8.33 -14.61 12.29
CA PHE A 167 9.49 -15.52 12.34
C PHE A 167 10.22 -15.56 11.00
N MET A 168 11.50 -15.97 11.04
CA MET A 168 12.28 -16.25 9.84
C MET A 168 11.94 -17.64 9.32
N ARG A 169 11.61 -17.71 8.03
CA ARG A 169 11.44 -19.01 7.37
C ARG A 169 12.81 -19.63 7.11
N SER A 170 12.91 -20.92 7.32
CA SER A 170 14.15 -21.68 7.04
C SER A 170 14.27 -22.03 5.56
N GLU A 171 13.11 -22.19 4.88
CA GLU A 171 13.03 -22.56 3.48
C GLU A 171 11.88 -21.81 2.82
N GLU A 172 12.04 -21.45 1.54
CA GLU A 172 10.99 -20.88 0.71
C GLU A 172 10.89 -21.62 -0.61
N HIS A 173 9.66 -21.95 -0.98
CA HIS A 173 9.32 -22.44 -2.31
C HIS A 173 8.42 -21.39 -2.98
N THR A 174 8.92 -20.77 -4.05
CA THR A 174 8.20 -19.78 -4.83
C THR A 174 7.91 -20.30 -6.23
N SER A 175 6.96 -19.68 -6.92
CA SER A 175 6.67 -20.02 -8.31
C SER A 175 7.84 -19.74 -9.26
N GLU A 176 8.75 -18.86 -8.89
CA GLU A 176 9.95 -18.56 -9.70
C GLU A 176 10.95 -19.71 -9.70
N LEU A 177 11.02 -20.52 -8.64
CA LEU A 177 11.84 -21.73 -8.61
C LEU A 177 11.35 -22.83 -9.58
N GLN A 178 10.18 -22.66 -10.13
CA GLN A 178 9.58 -23.55 -11.13
C GLN A 178 9.69 -23.00 -12.55
N SER A 179 10.41 -21.89 -12.75
CA SER A 179 10.68 -21.32 -14.05
C SER A 179 11.54 -22.29 -14.88
N PRO A 180 11.27 -22.47 -16.19
CA PRO A 180 12.05 -23.34 -17.07
C PRO A 180 13.55 -22.99 -17.13
N ASP A 181 13.92 -21.77 -16.77
CA ASP A 181 15.29 -21.30 -16.78
C ASP A 181 16.16 -21.87 -15.62
N HIS A 182 15.54 -22.64 -14.72
CA HIS A 182 16.20 -23.33 -13.60
C HIS A 182 16.21 -24.87 -13.74
N LEU A 183 15.81 -25.42 -14.91
CA LEU A 183 15.90 -26.85 -15.22
C LEU A 183 17.04 -27.16 -16.18
#